data_4aa6339708a5542e50c4f607f6e369e6
#
_entry.id   4aa6339708a5542e50c4f607f6e369e6
#
_cell.length_a   1.000
_cell.length_b   1.000
_cell.length_c   1.000
_cell.angle_alpha   90.00
_cell.angle_beta   90.00
_cell.angle_gamma   90.00
#
_symmetry.space_group_name_H-M   'P 1'
#
loop_
_entity.id
_entity.type
_entity.pdbx_description
1 polymer ?
#
loop_
_entity_poly.entity_id
_entity_poly.type
_entity_poly.pdbx_seq_one_letter_code
_entity_poly.pdbx_strand_id
1 'polypeptide(L)'
;TQAPGFYRFRVGQHVLTMVHDGQAIRPDPTQGFVRNATPEEVATSMRAQGLDPARLVNPFTIPVLRTGQGTVMFDTGNGPQTAADSRIGQMQANLAAAGIDPASIDIIAFTHFHGDHIGGLLDGSGGAAFARARIVVPEKEWAFWMDEGQASRAPEALRPAFANIRRRFAPYESRIERIADGAEVLPGLRAMDTPGHTPGHTSFHVSDGDAQTMVFGDLTSRPEFNLTNPGWHVIFDMDPVMAEATRRRIFDQVAADRIRCVAYHWPFPANGIVMKEGNGYRLIPAEWSSVV
;
A
#
# COMPACT_ATOMS: atom_id res chain seq x y z
N THR A 1 3.20 -27.23 -1.59
CA THR A 1 2.22 -26.16 -1.38
C THR A 1 2.73 -25.23 -0.29
N GLN A 2 2.73 -23.94 -0.53
CA GLN A 2 3.06 -22.93 0.48
C GLN A 2 1.92 -22.80 1.52
N ALA A 3 2.24 -22.30 2.71
CA ALA A 3 1.24 -21.88 3.68
C ALA A 3 0.36 -20.76 3.08
N PRO A 4 -0.89 -20.62 3.55
CA PRO A 4 -1.75 -19.50 3.14
C PRO A 4 -1.06 -18.16 3.36
N GLY A 5 -1.25 -17.23 2.43
CA GLY A 5 -0.62 -15.92 2.42
C GLY A 5 -1.32 -14.93 3.35
N PHE A 6 -1.43 -15.22 4.63
CA PHE A 6 -1.88 -14.25 5.62
C PHE A 6 -1.08 -14.34 6.93
N TYR A 7 -1.00 -13.22 7.63
CA TYR A 7 -0.37 -13.13 8.95
C TYR A 7 -1.16 -12.14 9.82
N ARG A 8 -1.29 -12.42 11.12
CA ARG A 8 -2.03 -11.58 12.05
C ARG A 8 -1.20 -11.11 13.21
N PHE A 9 -1.52 -9.92 13.69
CA PHE A 9 -1.02 -9.40 14.95
C PHE A 9 -2.01 -8.42 15.58
N ARG A 10 -1.82 -8.11 16.86
CA ARG A 10 -2.65 -7.15 17.57
C ARG A 10 -2.11 -5.74 17.52
N VAL A 11 -3.04 -4.78 17.53
CA VAL A 11 -2.82 -3.38 17.84
C VAL A 11 -3.80 -3.07 18.97
N GLY A 12 -3.37 -3.21 20.22
CA GLY A 12 -4.26 -3.21 21.37
C GLY A 12 -5.29 -4.35 21.31
N GLN A 13 -6.57 -4.01 21.34
CA GLN A 13 -7.68 -4.97 21.17
C GLN A 13 -7.99 -5.26 19.69
N HIS A 14 -7.48 -4.45 18.78
CA HIS A 14 -7.70 -4.63 17.35
C HIS A 14 -6.83 -5.76 16.79
N VAL A 15 -7.29 -6.37 15.70
CA VAL A 15 -6.52 -7.40 14.97
C VAL A 15 -6.24 -6.88 13.56
N LEU A 16 -4.98 -6.76 13.21
CA LEU A 16 -4.53 -6.45 11.87
C LEU A 16 -4.09 -7.74 11.17
N THR A 17 -4.73 -8.05 10.03
CA THR A 17 -4.40 -9.19 9.18
C THR A 17 -3.72 -8.68 7.92
N MET A 18 -2.49 -9.10 7.68
CA MET A 18 -1.75 -8.86 6.43
C MET A 18 -2.13 -9.95 5.44
N VAL A 19 -2.74 -9.58 4.32
CA VAL A 19 -3.23 -10.51 3.29
C VAL A 19 -2.38 -10.35 2.04
N HIS A 20 -1.67 -11.40 1.65
CA HIS A 20 -0.82 -11.40 0.47
C HIS A 20 -1.64 -11.53 -0.81
N ASP A 21 -1.47 -10.59 -1.74
CA ASP A 21 -2.11 -10.65 -3.07
C ASP A 21 -1.20 -11.24 -4.15
N GLY A 22 0.00 -11.67 -3.75
CA GLY A 22 0.99 -12.20 -4.67
C GLY A 22 2.18 -11.27 -4.86
N GLN A 23 2.95 -11.51 -5.93
CA GLN A 23 4.15 -10.75 -6.22
C GLN A 23 4.41 -10.64 -7.72
N ALA A 24 4.90 -9.50 -8.16
CA ALA A 24 5.48 -9.31 -9.49
C ALA A 24 7.00 -9.45 -9.45
N ILE A 25 7.59 -9.83 -10.58
CA ILE A 25 9.04 -9.82 -10.75
C ILE A 25 9.38 -8.79 -11.81
N ARG A 26 10.15 -7.79 -11.42
CA ARG A 26 10.70 -6.80 -12.33
C ARG A 26 12.11 -7.21 -12.73
N PRO A 27 12.38 -7.48 -14.01
CA PRO A 27 13.74 -7.70 -14.49
C PRO A 27 14.52 -6.37 -14.47
N ASP A 28 15.83 -6.47 -14.32
CA ASP A 28 16.79 -5.37 -14.44
C ASP A 28 16.40 -4.07 -13.70
N PRO A 29 16.10 -4.11 -12.38
CA PRO A 29 15.68 -2.93 -11.63
C PRO A 29 16.75 -1.84 -11.56
N THR A 30 17.99 -2.16 -11.86
CA THR A 30 19.10 -1.20 -11.94
C THR A 30 18.94 -0.26 -13.15
N GLN A 31 18.16 -0.66 -14.16
CA GLN A 31 17.95 0.13 -15.37
C GLN A 31 16.71 1.03 -15.21
N GLY A 32 16.93 2.22 -14.63
CA GLY A 32 15.94 3.28 -14.59
C GLY A 32 14.77 3.09 -13.61
N PHE A 33 14.81 2.10 -12.70
CA PHE A 33 13.83 2.01 -11.62
C PHE A 33 13.99 3.15 -10.62
N VAL A 34 15.24 3.56 -10.36
CA VAL A 34 15.58 4.78 -9.63
C VAL A 34 16.08 5.82 -10.63
N ARG A 35 15.45 6.99 -10.68
CA ARG A 35 15.72 8.01 -11.72
C ARG A 35 16.95 8.86 -11.45
N ASN A 36 17.33 9.01 -10.18
CA ASN A 36 18.42 9.88 -9.71
C ASN A 36 19.60 9.10 -9.11
N ALA A 37 19.76 7.84 -9.49
CA ALA A 37 20.94 7.03 -9.17
C ALA A 37 21.39 6.28 -10.42
N THR A 38 22.69 6.04 -10.51
CA THR A 38 23.27 5.25 -11.60
C THR A 38 22.96 3.75 -11.43
N PRO A 39 22.94 2.95 -12.50
CA PRO A 39 22.76 1.51 -12.41
C PRO A 39 23.71 0.82 -11.44
N GLU A 40 24.97 1.28 -11.35
CA GLU A 40 25.97 0.71 -10.45
C GLU A 40 25.72 1.06 -8.98
N GLU A 41 25.25 2.28 -8.67
CA GLU A 41 24.84 2.66 -7.32
C GLU A 41 23.66 1.81 -6.85
N VAL A 42 22.64 1.61 -7.72
CA VAL A 42 21.48 0.76 -7.41
C VAL A 42 21.93 -0.68 -7.20
N ALA A 43 22.76 -1.23 -8.10
CA ALA A 43 23.26 -2.59 -7.99
C ALA A 43 24.09 -2.80 -6.71
N THR A 44 24.93 -1.84 -6.37
CA THR A 44 25.76 -1.86 -5.17
C THR A 44 24.91 -1.86 -3.90
N SER A 45 23.90 -0.99 -3.83
CA SER A 45 22.96 -0.95 -2.71
C SER A 45 22.16 -2.26 -2.58
N MET A 46 21.71 -2.83 -3.70
CA MET A 46 21.00 -4.11 -3.70
C MET A 46 21.89 -5.25 -3.16
N ARG A 47 23.13 -5.37 -3.66
CA ARG A 47 24.08 -6.40 -3.20
C ARG A 47 24.41 -6.24 -1.71
N ALA A 48 24.60 -5.02 -1.22
CA ALA A 48 24.86 -4.74 0.18
C ALA A 48 23.75 -5.22 1.12
N GLN A 49 22.54 -5.39 0.58
CA GLN A 49 21.35 -5.88 1.29
C GLN A 49 21.00 -7.34 0.93
N GLY A 50 21.90 -8.05 0.25
CA GLY A 50 21.73 -9.45 -0.12
C GLY A 50 20.72 -9.68 -1.27
N LEU A 51 20.38 -8.62 -2.04
CA LEU A 51 19.49 -8.75 -3.18
C LEU A 51 20.24 -9.02 -4.49
N ASP A 52 19.58 -9.72 -5.40
CA ASP A 52 20.05 -9.95 -6.75
C ASP A 52 19.73 -8.73 -7.65
N PRO A 53 20.74 -7.99 -8.17
CA PRO A 53 20.51 -6.83 -9.02
C PRO A 53 19.82 -7.13 -10.36
N ALA A 54 19.78 -8.40 -10.77
CA ALA A 54 19.13 -8.78 -12.03
C ALA A 54 17.60 -8.80 -11.92
N ARG A 55 17.05 -8.79 -10.69
CA ARG A 55 15.60 -8.87 -10.49
C ARG A 55 15.16 -8.21 -9.20
N LEU A 56 13.97 -7.63 -9.22
CA LEU A 56 13.28 -7.14 -8.03
C LEU A 56 11.97 -7.91 -7.85
N VAL A 57 11.84 -8.58 -6.71
CA VAL A 57 10.56 -9.16 -6.30
C VAL A 57 9.74 -8.08 -5.62
N ASN A 58 8.59 -7.75 -6.19
CA ASN A 58 7.68 -6.73 -5.68
C ASN A 58 6.40 -7.41 -5.16
N PRO A 59 6.28 -7.64 -3.83
CA PRO A 59 5.08 -8.23 -3.25
C PRO A 59 3.96 -7.20 -3.16
N PHE A 60 2.73 -7.70 -3.02
CA PHE A 60 1.52 -6.91 -2.78
C PHE A 60 0.85 -7.45 -1.52
N THR A 61 0.69 -6.62 -0.51
CA THR A 61 0.15 -7.05 0.79
C THR A 61 -0.89 -6.06 1.28
N ILE A 62 -2.11 -6.56 1.48
CA ILE A 62 -3.29 -5.77 1.83
C ILE A 62 -3.54 -5.91 3.33
N PRO A 63 -3.49 -4.83 4.11
CA PRO A 63 -3.88 -4.86 5.51
C PRO A 63 -5.40 -4.90 5.66
N VAL A 64 -5.89 -5.74 6.59
CA VAL A 64 -7.29 -5.80 7.00
C VAL A 64 -7.37 -5.63 8.51
N LEU A 65 -7.95 -4.56 8.97
CA LEU A 65 -8.12 -4.20 10.37
C LEU A 65 -9.50 -4.59 10.86
N ARG A 66 -9.57 -5.44 11.88
CA ARG A 66 -10.79 -5.74 12.61
C ARG A 66 -10.79 -5.05 13.97
N THR A 67 -11.79 -4.23 14.18
CA THR A 67 -12.05 -3.52 15.45
C THR A 67 -13.36 -3.99 16.06
N GLY A 68 -13.70 -3.48 17.24
CA GLY A 68 -15.03 -3.69 17.85
C GLY A 68 -16.17 -2.95 17.13
N GLN A 69 -15.85 -2.09 16.12
CA GLN A 69 -16.80 -1.22 15.42
C GLN A 69 -16.92 -1.53 13.94
N GLY A 70 -16.13 -2.47 13.42
CA GLY A 70 -16.18 -2.89 12.03
C GLY A 70 -14.85 -3.40 11.50
N THR A 71 -14.90 -3.87 10.26
CA THR A 71 -13.74 -4.38 9.51
C THR A 71 -13.38 -3.40 8.41
N VAL A 72 -12.14 -2.92 8.42
CA VAL A 72 -11.57 -2.01 7.43
C VAL A 72 -10.52 -2.74 6.62
N MET A 73 -10.63 -2.72 5.30
CA MET A 73 -9.59 -3.18 4.39
C MET A 73 -8.90 -1.97 3.76
N PHE A 74 -7.57 -1.95 3.73
CA PHE A 74 -6.79 -0.89 3.11
C PHE A 74 -6.38 -1.32 1.71
N ASP A 75 -6.90 -0.62 0.68
CA ASP A 75 -6.75 -0.98 -0.73
C ASP A 75 -7.39 -2.34 -1.10
N THR A 76 -7.36 -2.73 -2.36
CA THR A 76 -8.07 -3.95 -2.85
C THR A 76 -7.20 -4.87 -3.72
N GLY A 77 -5.90 -4.65 -3.79
CA GLY A 77 -5.02 -5.52 -4.58
C GLY A 77 -5.15 -5.34 -6.09
N ASN A 78 -4.54 -6.28 -6.78
CA ASN A 78 -4.49 -6.31 -8.24
C ASN A 78 -5.81 -6.75 -8.89
N GLY A 79 -6.68 -7.40 -8.10
CA GLY A 79 -7.94 -7.96 -8.59
C GLY A 79 -7.76 -9.29 -9.33
N PRO A 80 -8.87 -9.84 -9.88
CA PRO A 80 -8.84 -11.11 -10.57
C PRO A 80 -7.97 -11.02 -11.82
N GLN A 81 -7.06 -11.99 -11.97
CA GLN A 81 -6.17 -12.10 -13.12
C GLN A 81 -6.67 -13.20 -14.05
N THR A 82 -6.53 -12.99 -15.35
CA THR A 82 -6.96 -13.94 -16.38
C THR A 82 -5.91 -15.01 -16.69
N ALA A 83 -4.65 -14.78 -16.35
CA ALA A 83 -3.60 -15.75 -16.56
C ALA A 83 -3.61 -16.82 -15.46
N ALA A 84 -3.73 -18.08 -15.83
CA ALA A 84 -3.80 -19.19 -14.87
C ALA A 84 -2.53 -19.39 -14.02
N ASP A 85 -1.39 -18.90 -14.51
CA ASP A 85 -0.09 -18.93 -13.84
C ASP A 85 0.28 -17.61 -13.19
N SER A 86 -0.66 -16.67 -13.12
CA SER A 86 -0.45 -15.37 -12.48
C SER A 86 -0.04 -15.54 -11.03
N ARG A 87 1.01 -14.83 -10.65
CA ARG A 87 1.49 -14.78 -9.26
C ARG A 87 0.88 -13.64 -8.45
N ILE A 88 -0.05 -12.88 -9.04
CA ILE A 88 -0.79 -11.77 -8.43
C ILE A 88 -2.29 -12.05 -8.46
N GLY A 89 -3.08 -11.27 -7.74
CA GLY A 89 -4.54 -11.44 -7.66
C GLY A 89 -4.96 -12.58 -6.73
N GLN A 90 -4.14 -12.89 -5.71
CA GLN A 90 -4.40 -13.98 -4.76
C GLN A 90 -5.18 -13.53 -3.52
N MET A 91 -5.53 -12.24 -3.43
CA MET A 91 -6.19 -11.65 -2.26
C MET A 91 -7.43 -12.44 -1.84
N GLN A 92 -8.35 -12.76 -2.76
CA GLN A 92 -9.60 -13.45 -2.43
C GLN A 92 -9.36 -14.83 -1.83
N ALA A 93 -8.43 -15.60 -2.38
CA ALA A 93 -8.06 -16.91 -1.84
C ALA A 93 -7.45 -16.80 -0.44
N ASN A 94 -6.60 -15.80 -0.22
CA ASN A 94 -5.95 -15.58 1.07
C ASN A 94 -6.90 -14.95 2.12
N LEU A 95 -7.87 -14.12 1.73
CA LEU A 95 -8.97 -13.69 2.60
C LEU A 95 -9.78 -14.90 3.08
N ALA A 96 -10.19 -15.79 2.16
CA ALA A 96 -10.92 -17.01 2.49
C ALA A 96 -10.10 -17.92 3.43
N ALA A 97 -8.81 -18.11 3.16
CA ALA A 97 -7.92 -18.88 4.04
C ALA A 97 -7.77 -18.23 5.42
N ALA A 98 -7.84 -16.91 5.49
CA ALA A 98 -7.85 -16.15 6.74
C ALA A 98 -9.22 -16.17 7.45
N GLY A 99 -10.25 -16.78 6.87
CA GLY A 99 -11.61 -16.77 7.41
C GLY A 99 -12.28 -15.38 7.36
N ILE A 100 -11.87 -14.55 6.41
CA ILE A 100 -12.44 -13.21 6.17
C ILE A 100 -13.34 -13.31 4.94
N ASP A 101 -14.64 -13.18 5.15
CA ASP A 101 -15.61 -13.06 4.06
C ASP A 101 -15.55 -11.63 3.49
N PRO A 102 -15.34 -11.42 2.19
CA PRO A 102 -15.41 -10.10 1.57
C PRO A 102 -16.72 -9.35 1.86
N ALA A 103 -17.84 -10.07 2.06
CA ALA A 103 -19.10 -9.47 2.45
C ALA A 103 -19.12 -8.93 3.89
N SER A 104 -18.16 -9.33 4.74
CA SER A 104 -17.99 -8.82 6.11
C SER A 104 -17.14 -7.56 6.21
N ILE A 105 -16.58 -7.08 5.09
CA ILE A 105 -15.81 -5.84 5.06
C ILE A 105 -16.78 -4.66 5.03
N ASP A 106 -16.72 -3.84 6.07
CA ASP A 106 -17.61 -2.69 6.24
C ASP A 106 -17.07 -1.45 5.51
N ILE A 107 -15.75 -1.31 5.48
CA ILE A 107 -15.07 -0.14 4.90
C ILE A 107 -13.89 -0.62 4.06
N ILE A 108 -13.73 0.00 2.89
CA ILE A 108 -12.47 -0.02 2.15
C ILE A 108 -11.91 1.39 2.18
N ALA A 109 -10.74 1.54 2.80
CA ALA A 109 -10.02 2.81 2.88
C ALA A 109 -8.84 2.79 1.89
N PHE A 110 -8.86 3.67 0.91
CA PHE A 110 -7.81 3.73 -0.09
C PHE A 110 -6.66 4.63 0.34
N THR A 111 -5.44 4.14 0.12
CA THR A 111 -4.23 4.95 0.27
C THR A 111 -4.05 5.86 -0.95
N HIS A 112 -4.24 5.33 -2.13
CA HIS A 112 -4.17 6.02 -3.43
C HIS A 112 -4.77 5.15 -4.54
N PHE A 113 -4.73 5.59 -5.82
CA PHE A 113 -5.48 4.94 -6.90
C PHE A 113 -4.62 4.28 -7.97
N HIS A 114 -3.40 3.85 -7.68
CA HIS A 114 -2.67 3.00 -8.63
C HIS A 114 -3.37 1.66 -8.84
N GLY A 115 -3.12 1.05 -10.00
CA GLY A 115 -3.87 -0.11 -10.47
C GLY A 115 -3.83 -1.33 -9.57
N ASP A 116 -2.71 -1.57 -8.92
CA ASP A 116 -2.49 -2.64 -7.97
C ASP A 116 -3.15 -2.42 -6.60
N HIS A 117 -3.64 -1.21 -6.32
CA HIS A 117 -4.40 -0.87 -5.10
C HIS A 117 -5.91 -0.89 -5.32
N ILE A 118 -6.37 -0.54 -6.52
CA ILE A 118 -7.81 -0.47 -6.85
C ILE A 118 -8.28 -1.68 -7.67
N GLY A 119 -7.38 -2.58 -8.03
CA GLY A 119 -7.64 -3.68 -8.97
C GLY A 119 -8.78 -4.58 -8.56
N GLY A 120 -8.88 -4.89 -7.28
CA GLY A 120 -9.89 -5.77 -6.72
C GLY A 120 -11.24 -5.14 -6.43
N LEU A 121 -11.47 -3.85 -6.74
CA LEU A 121 -12.81 -3.25 -6.65
C LEU A 121 -13.84 -3.96 -7.53
N LEU A 122 -13.42 -4.47 -8.68
CA LEU A 122 -14.29 -5.22 -9.57
C LEU A 122 -14.01 -6.72 -9.48
N ASP A 123 -15.06 -7.50 -9.48
CA ASP A 123 -14.99 -8.96 -9.63
C ASP A 123 -14.69 -9.38 -11.08
N GLY A 124 -14.59 -10.69 -11.33
CA GLY A 124 -14.31 -11.24 -12.65
C GLY A 124 -15.39 -10.95 -13.71
N SER A 125 -16.60 -10.54 -13.32
CA SER A 125 -17.69 -10.14 -14.21
C SER A 125 -17.71 -8.63 -14.49
N GLY A 126 -16.90 -7.84 -13.76
CA GLY A 126 -16.89 -6.38 -13.81
C GLY A 126 -17.90 -5.73 -12.86
N GLY A 127 -18.54 -6.49 -11.99
CA GLY A 127 -19.41 -6.01 -10.92
C GLY A 127 -18.63 -5.60 -9.67
N ALA A 128 -19.33 -5.04 -8.68
CA ALA A 128 -18.73 -4.66 -7.41
C ALA A 128 -18.31 -5.88 -6.59
N ALA A 129 -17.03 -6.05 -6.33
CA ALA A 129 -16.51 -7.17 -5.54
C ALA A 129 -16.90 -7.08 -4.05
N PHE A 130 -17.19 -5.88 -3.55
CA PHE A 130 -17.52 -5.60 -2.14
C PHE A 130 -18.87 -4.89 -2.06
N ALA A 131 -19.94 -5.70 -2.14
CA ALA A 131 -21.29 -5.17 -2.33
C ALA A 131 -21.81 -4.30 -1.17
N ARG A 132 -21.25 -4.41 0.04
CA ARG A 132 -21.73 -3.70 1.23
C ARG A 132 -20.77 -2.61 1.74
N ALA A 133 -19.51 -2.65 1.34
CA ALA A 133 -18.49 -1.76 1.87
C ALA A 133 -18.75 -0.29 1.53
N ARG A 134 -18.58 0.59 2.50
CA ARG A 134 -18.37 2.03 2.32
C ARG A 134 -16.97 2.24 1.76
N ILE A 135 -16.83 3.12 0.80
CA ILE A 135 -15.56 3.38 0.11
C ILE A 135 -15.02 4.73 0.58
N VAL A 136 -13.97 4.69 1.38
CA VAL A 136 -13.31 5.89 1.92
C VAL A 136 -12.12 6.24 1.03
N VAL A 137 -12.10 7.44 0.50
CA VAL A 137 -11.08 7.91 -0.45
C VAL A 137 -10.50 9.25 0.00
N PRO A 138 -9.17 9.47 -0.15
CA PRO A 138 -8.59 10.78 0.10
C PRO A 138 -9.16 11.83 -0.87
N GLU A 139 -9.61 12.96 -0.36
CA GLU A 139 -10.23 14.03 -1.16
C GLU A 139 -9.28 14.53 -2.26
N LYS A 140 -8.00 14.71 -1.95
CA LYS A 140 -7.00 15.19 -2.92
C LYS A 140 -6.74 14.19 -4.04
N GLU A 141 -6.73 12.88 -3.70
CA GLU A 141 -6.55 11.80 -4.66
C GLU A 141 -7.76 11.73 -5.60
N TRP A 142 -8.95 11.78 -5.00
CA TRP A 142 -10.21 11.82 -5.76
C TRP A 142 -10.28 13.04 -6.70
N ALA A 143 -9.99 14.22 -6.18
CA ALA A 143 -10.02 15.46 -6.95
C ALA A 143 -9.07 15.41 -8.16
N PHE A 144 -7.85 14.87 -7.98
CA PHE A 144 -6.90 14.74 -9.07
C PHE A 144 -7.37 13.77 -10.17
N TRP A 145 -7.75 12.54 -9.79
CA TRP A 145 -8.07 11.50 -10.78
C TRP A 145 -9.43 11.65 -11.45
N MET A 146 -10.36 12.37 -10.81
CA MET A 146 -11.69 12.65 -11.38
C MET A 146 -11.73 13.93 -12.20
N ASP A 147 -10.69 14.76 -12.20
CA ASP A 147 -10.63 16.00 -12.99
C ASP A 147 -10.38 15.72 -14.47
N GLU A 148 -11.31 16.19 -15.32
CA GLU A 148 -11.19 16.05 -16.78
C GLU A 148 -10.04 16.88 -17.35
N GLY A 149 -9.73 18.01 -16.74
CA GLY A 149 -8.61 18.86 -17.13
C GLY A 149 -7.27 18.18 -16.85
N GLN A 150 -7.13 17.47 -15.72
CA GLN A 150 -5.94 16.66 -15.44
C GLN A 150 -5.81 15.51 -16.45
N ALA A 151 -6.91 14.80 -16.70
CA ALA A 151 -6.92 13.68 -17.66
C ALA A 151 -6.50 14.14 -19.08
N SER A 152 -7.00 15.30 -19.53
CA SER A 152 -6.70 15.82 -20.87
C SER A 152 -5.25 16.30 -21.03
N ARG A 153 -4.66 16.85 -19.96
CA ARG A 153 -3.27 17.35 -19.94
C ARG A 153 -2.24 16.27 -19.59
N ALA A 154 -2.71 15.12 -19.10
CA ALA A 154 -1.82 14.04 -18.69
C ALA A 154 -0.96 13.52 -19.86
N PRO A 155 0.30 13.10 -19.59
CA PRO A 155 1.09 12.37 -20.57
C PRO A 155 0.32 11.16 -21.13
N GLU A 156 0.54 10.86 -22.40
CA GLU A 156 -0.19 9.79 -23.09
C GLU A 156 -0.17 8.46 -22.33
N ALA A 157 0.97 8.10 -21.75
CA ALA A 157 1.14 6.87 -20.98
C ALA A 157 0.28 6.83 -19.70
N LEU A 158 -0.12 7.99 -19.15
CA LEU A 158 -0.90 8.07 -17.90
C LEU A 158 -2.41 8.15 -18.16
N ARG A 159 -2.85 8.58 -19.36
CA ARG A 159 -4.28 8.74 -19.68
C ARG A 159 -5.13 7.49 -19.45
N PRO A 160 -4.66 6.26 -19.79
CA PRO A 160 -5.44 5.05 -19.51
C PRO A 160 -5.74 4.83 -18.03
N ALA A 161 -4.89 5.32 -17.12
CA ALA A 161 -5.11 5.20 -15.69
C ALA A 161 -6.36 5.97 -15.24
N PHE A 162 -6.59 7.20 -15.74
CA PHE A 162 -7.81 7.98 -15.43
C PHE A 162 -9.08 7.21 -15.80
N ALA A 163 -9.14 6.65 -17.01
CA ALA A 163 -10.29 5.88 -17.45
C ALA A 163 -10.49 4.59 -16.62
N ASN A 164 -9.40 3.89 -16.32
CA ASN A 164 -9.45 2.67 -15.48
C ASN A 164 -9.95 2.97 -14.07
N ILE A 165 -9.46 4.04 -13.44
CA ILE A 165 -9.86 4.46 -12.10
C ILE A 165 -11.37 4.76 -12.08
N ARG A 166 -11.86 5.60 -12.98
CA ARG A 166 -13.29 5.93 -13.08
C ARG A 166 -14.15 4.68 -13.26
N ARG A 167 -13.76 3.79 -14.16
CA ARG A 167 -14.46 2.53 -14.39
C ARG A 167 -14.55 1.66 -13.12
N ARG A 168 -13.48 1.61 -12.32
CA ARG A 168 -13.45 0.78 -11.11
C ARG A 168 -14.30 1.35 -9.98
N PHE A 169 -14.36 2.67 -9.83
CA PHE A 169 -15.17 3.31 -8.80
C PHE A 169 -16.65 3.45 -9.20
N ALA A 170 -17.02 3.37 -10.48
CA ALA A 170 -18.40 3.57 -10.94
C ALA A 170 -19.45 2.72 -10.20
N PRO A 171 -19.27 1.41 -9.91
CA PRO A 171 -20.26 0.62 -9.18
C PRO A 171 -20.43 1.03 -7.71
N TYR A 172 -19.57 1.92 -7.21
CA TYR A 172 -19.52 2.35 -5.81
C TYR A 172 -19.94 3.80 -5.60
N GLU A 173 -20.32 4.54 -6.63
CA GLU A 173 -20.54 5.99 -6.62
C GLU A 173 -21.41 6.47 -5.43
N SER A 174 -22.49 5.76 -5.12
CA SER A 174 -23.39 6.11 -4.01
C SER A 174 -22.81 5.79 -2.60
N ARG A 175 -21.65 5.16 -2.52
CA ARG A 175 -21.02 4.71 -1.26
C ARG A 175 -19.65 5.32 -1.04
N ILE A 176 -19.24 6.28 -1.87
CA ILE A 176 -17.96 6.96 -1.77
C ILE A 176 -18.05 8.06 -0.73
N GLU A 177 -17.15 8.02 0.22
CA GLU A 177 -16.91 9.07 1.21
C GLU A 177 -15.51 9.64 1.01
N ARG A 178 -15.42 10.92 0.80
CA ARG A 178 -14.16 11.65 0.65
C ARG A 178 -13.71 12.18 1.99
N ILE A 179 -12.45 11.95 2.34
CA ILE A 179 -11.86 12.35 3.62
C ILE A 179 -10.69 13.31 3.41
N ALA A 180 -10.52 14.23 4.36
CA ALA A 180 -9.39 15.13 4.43
C ALA A 180 -8.29 14.58 5.35
N ASP A 181 -7.13 15.26 5.36
CA ASP A 181 -6.07 15.02 6.33
C ASP A 181 -6.59 15.10 7.77
N GLY A 182 -6.16 14.18 8.61
CA GLY A 182 -6.56 14.09 10.00
C GLY A 182 -7.96 13.53 10.25
N ALA A 183 -8.74 13.21 9.20
CA ALA A 183 -10.08 12.64 9.38
C ALA A 183 -10.03 11.30 10.11
N GLU A 184 -10.95 11.09 11.03
CA GLU A 184 -11.13 9.84 11.73
C GLU A 184 -12.15 8.97 10.99
N VAL A 185 -11.68 7.86 10.42
CA VAL A 185 -12.51 6.90 9.64
C VAL A 185 -13.37 6.04 10.57
N LEU A 186 -12.76 5.59 11.65
CA LEU A 186 -13.34 4.94 12.82
C LEU A 186 -12.56 5.43 14.05
N PRO A 187 -13.11 5.34 15.27
CA PRO A 187 -12.36 5.62 16.48
C PRO A 187 -11.04 4.88 16.52
N GLY A 188 -9.94 5.65 16.65
CA GLY A 188 -8.58 5.11 16.62
C GLY A 188 -8.02 4.81 15.22
N LEU A 189 -8.74 5.12 14.14
CA LEU A 189 -8.25 5.04 12.77
C LEU A 189 -8.28 6.40 12.09
N ARG A 190 -7.12 7.02 11.91
CA ARG A 190 -6.98 8.39 11.40
C ARG A 190 -6.20 8.44 10.09
N ALA A 191 -6.71 9.19 9.12
CA ALA A 191 -6.03 9.48 7.86
C ALA A 191 -4.90 10.50 8.07
N MET A 192 -3.82 10.34 7.33
CA MET A 192 -2.66 11.23 7.34
C MET A 192 -2.18 11.48 5.91
N ASP A 193 -2.22 12.72 5.45
CA ASP A 193 -1.72 13.09 4.13
C ASP A 193 -0.22 12.78 4.00
N THR A 194 0.10 11.99 3.01
CA THR A 194 1.49 11.61 2.66
C THR A 194 1.73 11.73 1.16
N PRO A 195 1.50 12.93 0.57
CA PRO A 195 1.55 13.15 -0.87
C PRO A 195 2.97 12.99 -1.44
N GLY A 196 3.01 12.76 -2.75
CA GLY A 196 4.25 12.67 -3.55
C GLY A 196 4.30 11.42 -4.41
N HIS A 197 4.03 10.23 -3.86
CA HIS A 197 3.83 9.03 -4.66
C HIS A 197 2.66 9.21 -5.64
N THR A 198 1.53 9.67 -5.13
CA THR A 198 0.47 10.33 -5.91
C THR A 198 0.12 11.67 -5.25
N PRO A 199 -0.63 12.58 -5.92
CA PRO A 199 -0.96 13.88 -5.36
C PRO A 199 -1.75 13.86 -4.06
N GLY A 200 -2.56 12.82 -3.86
CA GLY A 200 -3.39 12.65 -2.67
C GLY A 200 -3.09 11.39 -1.87
N HIS A 201 -1.91 10.78 -2.07
CA HIS A 201 -1.53 9.60 -1.30
C HIS A 201 -1.70 9.84 0.19
N THR A 202 -2.30 8.88 0.89
CA THR A 202 -2.66 8.96 2.31
C THR A 202 -2.21 7.68 3.02
N SER A 203 -1.53 7.85 4.14
CA SER A 203 -1.25 6.78 5.10
C SER A 203 -2.32 6.77 6.20
N PHE A 204 -2.42 5.69 6.97
CA PHE A 204 -3.39 5.60 8.05
C PHE A 204 -2.71 5.25 9.35
N HIS A 205 -3.05 5.99 10.41
CA HIS A 205 -2.61 5.71 11.77
C HIS A 205 -3.71 4.95 12.50
N VAL A 206 -3.35 3.77 13.01
CA VAL A 206 -4.20 2.92 13.83
C VAL A 206 -3.72 3.02 15.26
N SER A 207 -4.62 3.28 16.21
CA SER A 207 -4.31 3.34 17.64
C SER A 207 -5.40 2.73 18.50
N ASP A 208 -5.00 2.07 19.60
CA ASP A 208 -5.87 1.62 20.66
C ASP A 208 -5.10 1.69 21.99
N GLY A 209 -5.41 2.70 22.82
CA GLY A 209 -4.58 3.07 23.95
C GLY A 209 -3.17 3.45 23.51
N ASP A 210 -2.17 2.83 24.12
CA ASP A 210 -0.75 3.06 23.80
C ASP A 210 -0.26 2.24 22.57
N ALA A 211 -1.06 1.27 22.11
CA ALA A 211 -0.72 0.46 20.96
C ALA A 211 -0.97 1.23 19.66
N GLN A 212 0.05 1.28 18.78
CA GLN A 212 -0.02 2.04 17.55
C GLN A 212 0.57 1.25 16.37
N THR A 213 0.02 1.48 15.20
CA THR A 213 0.55 0.98 13.93
C THR A 213 0.28 1.99 12.82
N MET A 214 1.28 2.20 11.95
CA MET A 214 1.15 3.04 10.78
C MET A 214 0.99 2.17 9.53
N VAL A 215 -0.08 2.37 8.78
CA VAL A 215 -0.30 1.77 7.45
C VAL A 215 0.21 2.76 6.41
N PHE A 216 1.33 2.43 5.77
CA PHE A 216 2.05 3.34 4.89
C PHE A 216 1.45 3.47 3.48
N GLY A 217 0.80 2.42 2.97
CA GLY A 217 0.55 2.33 1.52
C GLY A 217 1.89 2.32 0.77
N ASP A 218 1.99 3.19 -0.23
CA ASP A 218 3.18 3.35 -1.08
C ASP A 218 4.06 4.55 -0.71
N LEU A 219 4.01 4.99 0.55
CA LEU A 219 5.01 5.91 1.09
C LEU A 219 6.43 5.39 0.82
N THR A 220 6.59 4.10 0.77
CA THR A 220 7.81 3.39 0.36
C THR A 220 7.46 2.22 -0.55
N SER A 221 8.18 2.07 -1.65
CA SER A 221 8.15 0.88 -2.48
C SER A 221 8.77 -0.29 -1.71
N ARG A 222 10.05 -0.52 -1.84
CA ARG A 222 10.79 -1.56 -1.13
C ARG A 222 11.66 -0.95 -0.03
N PRO A 223 11.79 -1.57 1.17
CA PRO A 223 12.63 -1.04 2.24
C PRO A 223 14.07 -0.84 1.78
N GLU A 224 14.58 -1.75 0.96
CA GLU A 224 15.95 -1.72 0.45
C GLU A 224 16.24 -0.53 -0.47
N PHE A 225 15.20 0.10 -1.04
CA PHE A 225 15.33 1.32 -1.84
C PHE A 225 15.04 2.55 -0.99
N ASN A 226 13.81 2.71 -0.54
CA ASN A 226 13.35 3.97 0.02
C ASN A 226 13.63 4.15 1.51
N LEU A 227 13.83 3.07 2.29
CA LEU A 227 14.32 3.23 3.66
C LEU A 227 15.83 3.50 3.66
N THR A 228 16.61 2.64 3.02
CA THR A 228 18.07 2.79 2.99
C THR A 228 18.50 4.06 2.29
N ASN A 229 17.81 4.43 1.21
CA ASN A 229 18.09 5.61 0.41
C ASN A 229 16.81 6.46 0.24
N PRO A 230 16.37 7.21 1.26
CA PRO A 230 15.10 7.94 1.21
C PRO A 230 15.05 9.02 0.12
N GLY A 231 16.22 9.47 -0.34
CA GLY A 231 16.37 10.42 -1.46
C GLY A 231 16.33 9.77 -2.85
N TRP A 232 16.12 8.47 -2.95
CA TRP A 232 15.97 7.84 -4.27
C TRP A 232 14.56 8.05 -4.83
N HIS A 233 14.53 8.51 -6.08
CA HIS A 233 13.31 8.81 -6.83
C HIS A 233 12.92 7.59 -7.68
N VAL A 234 12.02 6.78 -7.19
CA VAL A 234 11.51 5.62 -7.94
C VAL A 234 10.55 6.07 -9.04
N ILE A 235 10.47 5.28 -10.11
CA ILE A 235 9.70 5.64 -11.32
C ILE A 235 8.20 5.86 -11.08
N PHE A 236 7.66 5.32 -10.00
CA PHE A 236 6.24 5.40 -9.65
C PHE A 236 5.88 6.66 -8.87
N ASP A 237 6.86 7.38 -8.31
CA ASP A 237 6.59 8.64 -7.63
C ASP A 237 6.23 9.73 -8.67
N MET A 238 5.01 10.25 -8.58
CA MET A 238 4.51 11.28 -9.49
C MET A 238 5.16 12.65 -9.21
N ASP A 239 5.41 12.97 -7.94
CA ASP A 239 6.24 14.08 -7.48
C ASP A 239 7.36 13.53 -6.57
N PRO A 240 8.51 13.17 -7.13
CA PRO A 240 9.56 12.51 -6.37
C PRO A 240 10.20 13.41 -5.31
N VAL A 241 10.23 14.75 -5.50
CA VAL A 241 10.75 15.69 -4.51
C VAL A 241 9.83 15.76 -3.30
N MET A 242 8.52 15.86 -3.54
CA MET A 242 7.51 15.82 -2.49
C MET A 242 7.49 14.46 -1.80
N ALA A 243 7.59 13.35 -2.54
CA ALA A 243 7.65 11.99 -2.01
C ALA A 243 8.84 11.81 -1.06
N GLU A 244 10.04 12.33 -1.43
CA GLU A 244 11.21 12.31 -0.55
C GLU A 244 10.96 13.09 0.74
N ALA A 245 10.48 14.34 0.64
CA ALA A 245 10.22 15.18 1.80
C ALA A 245 9.19 14.55 2.76
N THR A 246 8.09 14.03 2.20
CA THR A 246 7.06 13.31 2.95
C THR A 246 7.62 12.06 3.62
N ARG A 247 8.38 11.28 2.89
CA ARG A 247 9.02 10.04 3.35
C ARG A 247 9.93 10.28 4.54
N ARG A 248 10.83 11.27 4.44
CA ARG A 248 11.73 11.63 5.54
C ARG A 248 10.97 12.06 6.79
N ARG A 249 9.97 12.92 6.64
CA ARG A 249 9.12 13.38 7.75
C ARG A 249 8.46 12.21 8.49
N ILE A 250 7.83 11.29 7.75
CA ILE A 250 7.12 10.17 8.36
C ILE A 250 8.09 9.15 8.95
N PHE A 251 9.20 8.85 8.27
CA PHE A 251 10.19 7.91 8.81
C PHE A 251 10.86 8.44 10.08
N ASP A 252 11.18 9.74 10.16
CA ASP A 252 11.71 10.35 11.39
C ASP A 252 10.70 10.22 12.53
N GLN A 253 9.41 10.46 12.27
CA GLN A 253 8.35 10.33 13.26
C GLN A 253 8.23 8.88 13.76
N VAL A 254 8.01 7.92 12.86
CA VAL A 254 7.79 6.53 13.29
C VAL A 254 9.03 5.89 13.92
N ALA A 255 10.24 6.34 13.54
CA ALA A 255 11.48 5.90 14.16
C ALA A 255 11.66 6.46 15.57
N ALA A 256 11.33 7.74 15.80
CA ALA A 256 11.40 8.38 17.10
C ALA A 256 10.39 7.75 18.09
N ASP A 257 9.17 7.54 17.63
CA ASP A 257 8.06 7.04 18.44
C ASP A 257 8.01 5.49 18.50
N ARG A 258 8.90 4.80 17.76
CA ARG A 258 8.97 3.34 17.64
C ARG A 258 7.63 2.71 17.24
N ILE A 259 6.89 3.39 16.35
CA ILE A 259 5.61 2.90 15.84
C ILE A 259 5.86 1.70 14.92
N ARG A 260 5.10 0.62 15.12
CA ARG A 260 5.06 -0.50 14.19
C ARG A 260 4.48 -0.04 12.86
N CYS A 261 5.12 -0.41 11.76
CA CYS A 261 4.70 -0.02 10.42
C CYS A 261 4.33 -1.24 9.59
N VAL A 262 3.36 -1.07 8.72
CA VAL A 262 3.04 -2.01 7.64
C VAL A 262 3.06 -1.26 6.32
N ALA A 263 3.54 -1.89 5.25
CA ALA A 263 3.59 -1.28 3.94
C ALA A 263 3.25 -2.30 2.83
N TYR A 264 2.72 -1.79 1.74
CA TYR A 264 2.11 -2.61 0.69
C TYR A 264 3.13 -3.50 -0.04
N HIS A 265 4.33 -2.96 -0.32
CA HIS A 265 5.38 -3.63 -1.10
C HIS A 265 6.55 -4.18 -0.26
N TRP A 266 6.40 -4.24 1.05
CA TRP A 266 7.44 -4.85 1.88
C TRP A 266 7.43 -6.37 1.79
N PRO A 267 8.58 -7.04 2.05
CA PRO A 267 8.62 -8.49 2.15
C PRO A 267 7.57 -9.00 3.13
N PHE A 268 6.78 -9.99 2.68
CA PHE A 268 5.74 -10.59 3.54
C PHE A 268 6.34 -11.15 4.84
N PRO A 269 5.72 -10.92 6.02
CA PRO A 269 4.39 -10.37 6.26
C PRO A 269 4.29 -8.84 6.35
N ALA A 270 5.19 -8.11 5.71
CA ALA A 270 5.14 -6.69 5.42
C ALA A 270 4.97 -5.77 6.64
N ASN A 271 5.59 -6.12 7.76
CA ASN A 271 5.50 -5.34 8.99
C ASN A 271 6.81 -5.33 9.79
N GLY A 272 7.05 -4.26 10.54
CA GLY A 272 8.24 -4.09 11.38
C GLY A 272 8.36 -2.69 11.96
N ILE A 273 9.53 -2.42 12.53
CA ILE A 273 9.90 -1.11 13.08
C ILE A 273 10.90 -0.47 12.14
N VAL A 274 10.67 0.80 11.80
CA VAL A 274 11.64 1.63 11.08
C VAL A 274 12.61 2.24 12.09
N MET A 275 13.90 2.07 11.87
CA MET A 275 14.93 2.65 12.71
C MET A 275 15.88 3.52 11.88
N LYS A 276 16.34 4.63 12.45
CA LYS A 276 17.34 5.49 11.81
C LYS A 276 18.69 4.76 11.70
N GLU A 277 19.31 4.83 10.52
CA GLU A 277 20.63 4.25 10.25
C GLU A 277 21.41 5.15 9.29
N GLY A 278 22.43 5.80 9.81
CA GLY A 278 23.20 6.79 9.04
C GLY A 278 22.30 7.91 8.50
N ASN A 279 22.36 8.14 7.18
CA ASN A 279 21.53 9.13 6.48
C ASN A 279 20.19 8.59 6.01
N GLY A 280 19.92 7.32 6.25
CA GLY A 280 18.69 6.61 5.89
C GLY A 280 18.04 5.91 7.08
N TYR A 281 17.33 4.86 6.77
CA TYR A 281 16.61 4.06 7.75
C TYR A 281 16.73 2.58 7.41
N ARG A 282 16.46 1.74 8.39
CA ARG A 282 16.43 0.29 8.25
C ARG A 282 15.10 -0.27 8.78
N LEU A 283 14.57 -1.25 8.08
CA LEU A 283 13.47 -2.06 8.59
C LEU A 283 14.01 -3.13 9.54
N ILE A 284 13.49 -3.16 10.75
CA ILE A 284 13.60 -4.30 11.64
C ILE A 284 12.30 -5.09 11.49
N PRO A 285 12.32 -6.26 10.83
CA PRO A 285 11.12 -7.07 10.71
C PRO A 285 10.56 -7.41 12.09
N ALA A 286 9.23 -7.40 12.21
CA ALA A 286 8.60 -7.83 13.45
C ALA A 286 8.85 -9.33 13.68
N GLU A 287 9.02 -9.70 14.93
CA GLU A 287 9.14 -11.13 15.31
C GLU A 287 7.86 -11.88 14.92
N TRP A 288 8.06 -13.08 14.39
CA TRP A 288 6.95 -13.97 14.10
C TRP A 288 6.34 -14.51 15.39
N SER A 289 5.02 -14.54 15.46
CA SER A 289 4.28 -15.16 16.56
C SER A 289 3.29 -16.18 16.02
N SER A 290 3.22 -17.34 16.65
CA SER A 290 2.22 -18.38 16.37
C SER A 290 0.84 -18.06 16.99
N VAL A 291 0.76 -17.04 17.82
CA VAL A 291 -0.46 -16.60 18.51
C VAL A 291 -0.75 -15.13 18.21
N VAL A 292 -2.05 -14.78 18.23
CA VAL A 292 -2.55 -13.41 17.98
C VAL A 292 -3.06 -12.80 19.27
#